data_c0a865bdb905830a83f04433b78550a6
#
_entry.id   c0a865bdb905830a83f04433b78550a6
#
_cell.length_a   1.000
_cell.length_b   1.000
_cell.length_c   1.000
_cell.angle_alpha   90.00
_cell.angle_beta   90.00
_cell.angle_gamma   90.00
#
_symmetry.space_group_name_H-M   'P 1'
#
loop_
_entity.id
_entity.type
_entity.pdbx_description
1 polymer ?
#
loop_
_entity_poly.entity_id
_entity_poly.type
_entity_poly.pdbx_seq_one_letter_code
_entity_poly.pdbx_strand_id
1 'polypeptide(L)'
;MTEPFAPARVWRSRLLGYLDGHAADMVAGLEASAADPWLRENPVEVEWWGGQFAPGLTGEDAAIIGTVERAHAAVSGRPQATWGTPYGSDLRLMTNMGGVPTVHYGPGDASLAHAPRESAPISELLTATRALTLIALEHCGVR
;
A
#
# COMPACT_ATOMS: atom_id res chain seq x y z
N MET A 1 -13.94 -37.74 0.89
CA MET A 1 -12.57 -37.94 0.33
C MET A 1 -12.01 -36.55 0.15
N THR A 2 -11.21 -36.12 1.11
CA THR A 2 -10.49 -34.83 1.06
C THR A 2 -9.26 -35.06 0.18
N GLU A 3 -9.17 -34.30 -0.93
CA GLU A 3 -7.98 -34.33 -1.77
C GLU A 3 -6.75 -33.98 -0.93
N PRO A 4 -5.63 -34.69 -1.11
CA PRO A 4 -4.39 -34.33 -0.40
C PRO A 4 -3.92 -32.95 -0.88
N PHE A 5 -3.61 -32.09 0.05
CA PHE A 5 -2.98 -30.78 -0.19
C PHE A 5 -1.85 -30.92 -1.21
N ALA A 6 -1.83 -30.06 -2.21
CA ALA A 6 -0.80 -30.06 -3.23
C ALA A 6 0.60 -29.92 -2.58
N PRO A 7 1.62 -30.61 -3.12
CA PRO A 7 2.96 -30.64 -2.52
C PRO A 7 3.56 -29.24 -2.46
N ALA A 8 4.43 -29.03 -1.50
CA ALA A 8 5.08 -27.79 -1.05
C ALA A 8 5.63 -26.81 -2.12
N ARG A 9 5.60 -27.16 -3.39
CA ARG A 9 5.98 -26.29 -4.51
C ARG A 9 5.09 -25.07 -4.71
N VAL A 10 3.89 -25.03 -4.09
CA VAL A 10 2.93 -23.92 -4.23
C VAL A 10 3.25 -22.76 -3.28
N TRP A 11 4.04 -23.00 -2.25
CA TRP A 11 4.36 -22.01 -1.21
C TRP A 11 5.73 -21.36 -1.37
N ARG A 12 6.24 -21.21 -2.58
CA ARG A 12 7.27 -20.20 -2.81
C ARG A 12 6.61 -18.85 -2.61
N SER A 13 6.59 -18.40 -1.38
CA SER A 13 6.09 -17.05 -1.05
C SER A 13 6.96 -16.06 -1.79
N ARG A 14 6.41 -15.46 -2.84
CA ARG A 14 6.99 -14.28 -3.47
C ARG A 14 6.84 -13.14 -2.48
N LEU A 15 7.76 -13.02 -1.56
CA LEU A 15 7.90 -11.81 -0.79
C LEU A 15 8.45 -10.75 -1.74
N LEU A 16 7.58 -10.03 -2.40
CA LEU A 16 7.94 -8.77 -3.05
C LEU A 16 8.43 -7.86 -1.93
N GLY A 17 9.70 -7.45 -1.98
CA GLY A 17 10.33 -6.72 -0.89
C GLY A 17 9.72 -5.35 -0.67
N TYR A 18 8.69 -5.31 0.16
CA TYR A 18 8.06 -4.07 0.62
C TYR A 18 8.75 -3.44 1.82
N LEU A 19 9.76 -4.11 2.37
CA LEU A 19 10.33 -3.73 3.64
C LEU A 19 11.83 -3.57 3.50
N ASP A 20 12.23 -2.35 3.28
CA ASP A 20 13.63 -1.95 3.35
C ASP A 20 14.14 -2.13 4.79
N GLY A 21 15.29 -2.78 4.96
CA GLY A 21 15.94 -3.00 6.25
C GLY A 21 15.41 -4.15 7.12
N HIS A 22 14.12 -4.48 7.07
CA HIS A 22 13.53 -5.57 7.87
C HIS A 22 13.30 -6.86 7.08
N ALA A 23 13.54 -6.85 5.79
CA ALA A 23 13.28 -7.99 4.94
C ALA A 23 14.15 -9.20 5.29
N ALA A 24 15.41 -8.99 5.67
CA ALA A 24 16.31 -10.05 6.10
C ALA A 24 15.84 -10.71 7.41
N ASP A 25 15.35 -9.89 8.37
CA ASP A 25 14.81 -10.37 9.63
C ASP A 25 13.52 -11.16 9.43
N MET A 26 12.67 -10.73 8.51
CA MET A 26 11.44 -11.45 8.14
C MET A 26 11.74 -12.79 7.47
N VAL A 27 12.72 -12.83 6.55
CA VAL A 27 13.18 -14.08 5.92
C VAL A 27 13.71 -15.02 6.98
N ALA A 28 14.61 -14.55 7.85
CA ALA A 28 15.15 -15.35 8.95
C ALA A 28 14.04 -15.86 9.90
N GLY A 29 13.03 -15.03 10.18
CA GLY A 29 11.86 -15.41 10.97
C GLY A 29 11.00 -16.49 10.31
N LEU A 30 10.81 -16.41 8.99
CA LEU A 30 10.09 -17.43 8.21
C LEU A 30 10.87 -18.74 8.14
N GLU A 31 12.17 -18.68 7.90
CA GLU A 31 13.06 -19.85 7.88
C GLU A 31 13.17 -20.49 9.26
N ALA A 32 13.15 -19.68 10.33
CA ALA A 32 13.20 -20.12 11.71
C ALA A 32 11.83 -20.57 12.28
N SER A 33 10.75 -20.48 11.53
CA SER A 33 9.38 -20.77 12.01
C SER A 33 9.13 -22.27 12.24
N ALA A 34 10.10 -22.95 12.86
CA ALA A 34 10.04 -24.35 13.27
C ALA A 34 9.06 -24.62 14.44
N ALA A 35 8.19 -23.66 14.80
CA ALA A 35 7.17 -23.85 15.82
C ALA A 35 6.08 -24.84 15.36
N ASP A 36 5.73 -24.81 14.07
CA ASP A 36 4.77 -25.74 13.48
C ASP A 36 5.46 -27.07 13.12
N PRO A 37 4.95 -28.24 13.55
CA PRO A 37 5.55 -29.54 13.24
C PRO A 37 5.64 -29.82 11.72
N TRP A 38 4.66 -29.36 10.95
CA TRP A 38 4.65 -29.56 9.51
C TRP A 38 5.74 -28.71 8.82
N LEU A 39 5.93 -27.45 9.26
CA LEU A 39 6.98 -26.57 8.74
C LEU A 39 8.38 -27.07 9.06
N ARG A 40 8.57 -27.84 10.17
CA ARG A 40 9.84 -28.50 10.47
C ARG A 40 10.19 -29.59 9.47
N GLU A 41 9.19 -30.34 9.02
CA GLU A 41 9.36 -31.40 8.02
C GLU A 41 9.38 -30.84 6.59
N ASN A 42 8.79 -29.64 6.39
CA ASN A 42 8.67 -28.95 5.12
C ASN A 42 9.20 -27.50 5.25
N PRO A 43 10.50 -27.30 5.40
CA PRO A 43 11.07 -25.98 5.62
C PRO A 43 10.75 -25.03 4.47
N VAL A 44 10.51 -23.76 4.82
CA VAL A 44 10.27 -22.69 3.86
C VAL A 44 11.60 -22.30 3.21
N GLU A 45 11.70 -22.44 1.92
CA GLU A 45 12.79 -21.86 1.15
C GLU A 45 12.39 -20.47 0.68
N VAL A 46 13.22 -19.48 1.01
CA VAL A 46 12.99 -18.08 0.62
C VAL A 46 14.00 -17.70 -0.46
N GLU A 47 13.51 -17.32 -1.61
CA GLU A 47 14.32 -16.85 -2.73
C GLU A 47 13.95 -15.39 -3.05
N TRP A 48 14.95 -14.53 -3.09
CA TRP A 48 14.78 -13.17 -3.60
C TRP A 48 14.66 -13.21 -5.12
N TRP A 49 13.53 -12.72 -5.62
CA TRP A 49 13.29 -12.73 -7.05
C TRP A 49 12.72 -11.38 -7.52
N GLY A 50 13.26 -10.87 -8.65
CA GLY A 50 12.79 -9.63 -9.25
C GLY A 50 13.36 -8.37 -8.62
N GLY A 51 12.75 -7.24 -8.94
CA GLY A 51 13.15 -5.93 -8.40
C GLY A 51 12.68 -5.73 -6.96
N GLN A 52 13.48 -5.01 -6.19
CA GLN A 52 13.09 -4.55 -4.86
C GLN A 52 12.32 -3.23 -4.99
N PHE A 53 11.28 -3.08 -4.19
CA PHE A 53 10.53 -1.83 -4.06
C PHE A 53 10.94 -1.15 -2.76
N ALA A 54 11.67 -0.05 -2.85
CA ALA A 54 11.92 0.80 -1.70
C ALA A 54 10.61 1.46 -1.24
N PRO A 55 10.41 1.72 0.05
CA PRO A 55 9.26 2.48 0.52
C PRO A 55 9.32 3.92 0.02
N GLY A 56 8.18 4.50 -0.29
CA GLY A 56 8.05 5.94 -0.52
C GLY A 56 7.56 6.63 0.75
N LEU A 57 8.17 7.75 1.10
CA LEU A 57 7.79 8.52 2.27
C LEU A 57 7.60 9.99 1.90
N THR A 58 6.45 10.53 2.25
CA THR A 58 6.21 11.97 2.25
C THR A 58 6.33 12.49 3.69
N GLY A 59 7.14 13.52 3.91
CA GLY A 59 7.32 14.10 5.23
C GLY A 59 6.01 14.57 5.84
N GLU A 60 5.85 14.43 7.14
CA GLU A 60 4.61 14.75 7.87
C GLU A 60 4.20 16.23 7.76
N ASP A 61 5.16 17.11 7.53
CA ASP A 61 5.00 18.56 7.35
C ASP A 61 4.77 18.98 5.88
N ALA A 62 4.70 18.01 4.96
CA ALA A 62 4.52 18.33 3.56
C ALA A 62 3.15 18.99 3.28
N ALA A 63 3.18 20.13 2.62
CA ALA A 63 1.99 20.96 2.37
C ALA A 63 0.86 20.19 1.67
N ILE A 64 1.19 19.19 0.84
CA ILE A 64 0.19 18.39 0.12
C ILE A 64 -0.74 17.62 1.07
N ILE A 65 -0.24 17.17 2.22
CA ILE A 65 -1.05 16.45 3.23
C ILE A 65 -2.16 17.38 3.72
N GLY A 66 -1.80 18.56 4.22
CA GLY A 66 -2.79 19.54 4.69
C GLY A 66 -3.75 20.02 3.59
N THR A 67 -3.28 20.13 2.35
CA THR A 67 -4.14 20.50 1.21
C THR A 67 -5.21 19.42 0.96
N VAL A 68 -4.83 18.16 0.95
CA VAL A 68 -5.78 17.04 0.75
C VAL A 68 -6.77 16.94 1.91
N GLU A 69 -6.29 17.05 3.16
CA GLU A 69 -7.14 16.99 4.35
C GLU A 69 -8.20 18.12 4.37
N ARG A 70 -7.78 19.36 4.08
CA ARG A 70 -8.71 20.49 3.98
C ARG A 70 -9.75 20.31 2.88
N ALA A 71 -9.31 19.92 1.68
CA ALA A 71 -10.20 19.71 0.54
C ALA A 71 -11.21 18.58 0.82
N HIS A 72 -10.75 17.47 1.40
CA HIS A 72 -11.63 16.37 1.80
C HIS A 72 -12.64 16.82 2.85
N ALA A 73 -12.20 17.49 3.91
CA ALA A 73 -13.08 17.99 4.98
C ALA A 73 -14.12 18.98 4.45
N ALA A 74 -13.73 19.88 3.54
CA ALA A 74 -14.64 20.85 2.93
C ALA A 74 -15.78 20.19 2.14
N VAL A 75 -15.50 19.04 1.48
CA VAL A 75 -16.50 18.32 0.67
C VAL A 75 -17.31 17.33 1.49
N SER A 76 -16.65 16.56 2.37
CA SER A 76 -17.27 15.46 3.09
C SER A 76 -17.91 15.89 4.44
N GLY A 77 -17.51 17.05 4.96
CA GLY A 77 -17.83 17.48 6.32
C GLY A 77 -17.12 16.69 7.42
N ARG A 78 -16.13 15.86 7.07
CA ARG A 78 -15.41 14.98 8.00
C ARG A 78 -13.90 15.13 7.83
N PRO A 79 -13.12 15.10 8.92
CA PRO A 79 -11.68 15.05 8.81
C PRO A 79 -11.23 13.71 8.20
N GLN A 80 -10.15 13.74 7.45
CA GLN A 80 -9.48 12.55 6.94
C GLN A 80 -8.18 12.34 7.72
N ALA A 81 -7.93 11.12 8.15
CA ALA A 81 -6.64 10.75 8.72
C ALA A 81 -5.67 10.32 7.63
N THR A 82 -4.41 10.72 7.78
CA THR A 82 -3.30 10.23 6.95
C THR A 82 -2.66 9.02 7.61
N TRP A 83 -2.38 7.99 6.83
CA TRP A 83 -1.77 6.76 7.32
C TRP A 83 -0.91 6.10 6.24
N GLY A 84 -0.02 5.19 6.65
CA GLY A 84 0.82 4.43 5.73
C GLY A 84 0.05 3.30 5.06
N THR A 85 0.27 3.11 3.76
CA THR A 85 -0.33 2.02 3.00
C THR A 85 0.60 0.81 2.95
N PRO A 86 0.11 -0.41 3.16
CA PRO A 86 0.93 -1.63 3.17
C PRO A 86 1.10 -2.25 1.78
N TYR A 87 1.08 -1.46 0.71
CA TYR A 87 1.25 -1.95 -0.66
C TYR A 87 2.21 -1.06 -1.47
N GLY A 88 2.80 -1.66 -2.51
CA GLY A 88 3.69 -0.94 -3.42
C GLY A 88 2.94 -0.08 -4.41
N SER A 89 3.54 1.07 -4.72
CA SER A 89 3.02 2.01 -5.70
C SER A 89 4.15 2.86 -6.29
N ASP A 90 3.82 3.66 -7.28
CA ASP A 90 4.74 4.64 -7.87
C ASP A 90 5.03 5.84 -6.98
N LEU A 91 4.40 5.95 -5.79
CA LEU A 91 4.68 7.01 -4.82
C LEU A 91 6.18 7.11 -4.54
N ARG A 92 6.87 5.97 -4.38
CA ARG A 92 8.32 5.95 -4.18
C ARG A 92 9.12 6.59 -5.32
N LEU A 93 8.65 6.48 -6.56
CA LEU A 93 9.32 7.11 -7.71
C LEU A 93 9.19 8.62 -7.63
N MET A 94 8.01 9.10 -7.25
CA MET A 94 7.77 10.53 -7.07
C MET A 94 8.58 11.10 -5.91
N THR A 95 8.56 10.44 -4.75
CA THR A 95 9.23 10.92 -3.54
C THR A 95 10.74 10.73 -3.60
N ASN A 96 11.23 9.51 -3.91
CA ASN A 96 12.65 9.18 -3.76
C ASN A 96 13.48 9.61 -4.98
N MET A 97 12.91 9.52 -6.18
CA MET A 97 13.63 9.90 -7.42
C MET A 97 13.23 11.28 -7.90
N GLY A 98 11.96 11.62 -7.83
CA GLY A 98 11.44 12.91 -8.28
C GLY A 98 11.59 14.03 -7.26
N GLY A 99 11.81 13.72 -5.97
CA GLY A 99 11.84 14.72 -4.90
C GLY A 99 10.51 15.45 -4.70
N VAL A 100 9.41 14.87 -5.18
CA VAL A 100 8.07 15.47 -5.15
C VAL A 100 7.27 14.87 -4.01
N PRO A 101 6.86 15.65 -2.99
CA PRO A 101 5.96 15.18 -1.95
C PRO A 101 4.64 14.67 -2.55
N THR A 102 4.31 13.42 -2.28
CA THR A 102 3.19 12.73 -2.95
C THR A 102 2.37 11.94 -1.95
N VAL A 103 1.06 11.94 -2.10
CA VAL A 103 0.12 11.15 -1.31
C VAL A 103 -0.83 10.37 -2.22
N HIS A 104 -1.34 9.24 -1.73
CA HIS A 104 -2.47 8.57 -2.35
C HIS A 104 -3.77 9.17 -1.80
N TYR A 105 -4.68 9.46 -2.69
CA TYR A 105 -6.01 9.91 -2.34
C TYR A 105 -7.02 9.41 -3.37
N GLY A 106 -8.10 8.81 -2.91
CA GLY A 106 -9.14 8.29 -3.79
C GLY A 106 -10.27 7.61 -3.02
N PRO A 107 -11.33 7.18 -3.73
CA PRO A 107 -12.46 6.45 -3.16
C PRO A 107 -12.13 4.97 -2.95
N GLY A 108 -12.91 4.32 -2.10
CA GLY A 108 -12.89 2.86 -1.91
C GLY A 108 -12.02 2.40 -0.76
N ASP A 109 -12.10 1.10 -0.52
CA ASP A 109 -11.34 0.40 0.51
C ASP A 109 -10.15 -0.33 -0.14
N ALA A 110 -8.93 0.07 0.22
CA ALA A 110 -7.70 -0.52 -0.30
C ALA A 110 -7.58 -2.04 -0.01
N SER A 111 -8.27 -2.56 1.01
CA SER A 111 -8.31 -4.01 1.28
C SER A 111 -9.05 -4.81 0.23
N LEU A 112 -9.88 -4.16 -0.59
CA LEU A 112 -10.60 -4.78 -1.69
C LEU A 112 -9.82 -4.72 -3.02
N ALA A 113 -8.69 -4.02 -3.05
CA ALA A 113 -7.88 -3.88 -4.25
C ALA A 113 -7.45 -5.26 -4.79
N HIS A 114 -7.61 -5.44 -6.10
CA HIS A 114 -7.32 -6.71 -6.80
C HIS A 114 -8.18 -7.90 -6.38
N ALA A 115 -9.25 -7.68 -5.59
CA ALA A 115 -10.20 -8.72 -5.24
C ALA A 115 -11.22 -8.96 -6.37
N PRO A 116 -11.80 -10.17 -6.52
CA PRO A 116 -12.80 -10.46 -7.56
C PRO A 116 -14.04 -9.56 -7.52
N ARG A 117 -14.32 -8.93 -6.37
CA ARG A 117 -15.44 -8.01 -6.16
C ARG A 117 -14.97 -6.63 -5.74
N GLU A 118 -13.82 -6.20 -6.27
CA GLU A 118 -13.34 -4.84 -6.08
C GLU A 118 -14.40 -3.83 -6.48
N SER A 119 -14.67 -2.89 -5.59
CA SER A 119 -15.71 -1.87 -5.80
C SER A 119 -15.43 -0.64 -4.96
N ALA A 120 -15.96 0.50 -5.40
CA ALA A 120 -15.96 1.74 -4.64
C ALA A 120 -17.38 2.34 -4.60
N PRO A 121 -17.83 2.89 -3.46
CA PRO A 121 -19.10 3.58 -3.37
C PRO A 121 -19.15 4.81 -4.30
N ILE A 122 -20.24 4.98 -5.04
CA ILE A 122 -20.43 6.16 -5.93
C ILE A 122 -20.35 7.46 -5.13
N SER A 123 -20.85 7.48 -3.89
CA SER A 123 -20.77 8.65 -3.02
C SER A 123 -19.33 9.05 -2.71
N GLU A 124 -18.44 8.09 -2.51
CA GLU A 124 -17.01 8.36 -2.28
C GLU A 124 -16.32 8.80 -3.56
N LEU A 125 -16.69 8.23 -4.72
CA LEU A 125 -16.19 8.69 -6.01
C LEU A 125 -16.54 10.17 -6.23
N LEU A 126 -17.78 10.59 -5.94
CA LEU A 126 -18.20 11.98 -6.05
C LEU A 126 -17.45 12.89 -5.07
N THR A 127 -17.26 12.42 -3.83
CA THR A 127 -16.49 13.15 -2.81
C THR A 127 -15.03 13.33 -3.25
N ALA A 128 -14.38 12.27 -3.71
CA ALA A 128 -13.01 12.31 -4.17
C ALA A 128 -12.85 13.24 -5.38
N THR A 129 -13.77 13.17 -6.36
CA THR A 129 -13.75 14.05 -7.53
C THR A 129 -13.84 15.53 -7.14
N ARG A 130 -14.76 15.88 -6.25
CA ARG A 130 -14.91 17.27 -5.77
C ARG A 130 -13.68 17.74 -5.00
N ALA A 131 -13.13 16.89 -4.11
CA ALA A 131 -11.94 17.24 -3.35
C ALA A 131 -10.72 17.42 -4.27
N LEU A 132 -10.51 16.54 -5.25
CA LEU A 132 -9.44 16.68 -6.26
C LEU A 132 -9.59 17.97 -7.07
N THR A 133 -10.82 18.36 -7.40
CA THR A 133 -11.08 19.64 -8.06
C THR A 133 -10.64 20.81 -7.17
N LEU A 134 -10.98 20.81 -5.88
CA LEU A 134 -10.54 21.84 -4.96
C LEU A 134 -9.02 21.88 -4.79
N ILE A 135 -8.38 20.71 -4.70
CA ILE A 135 -6.90 20.61 -4.64
C ILE A 135 -6.27 21.25 -5.88
N ALA A 136 -6.78 20.93 -7.06
CA ALA A 136 -6.28 21.50 -8.31
C ALA A 136 -6.46 23.02 -8.37
N LEU A 137 -7.62 23.54 -7.96
CA LEU A 137 -7.91 24.96 -7.90
C LEU A 137 -7.01 25.68 -6.89
N GLU A 138 -6.79 25.11 -5.71
CA GLU A 138 -5.89 25.66 -4.66
C GLU A 138 -4.44 25.71 -5.17
N HIS A 139 -4.01 24.64 -5.86
CA HIS A 139 -2.63 24.53 -6.34
C HIS A 139 -2.34 25.44 -7.54
N CYS A 140 -3.26 25.47 -8.50
CA CYS A 140 -3.08 26.25 -9.75
C CYS A 140 -3.48 27.73 -9.61
N GLY A 141 -4.20 28.05 -8.55
CA GLY A 141 -4.85 29.36 -8.37
C GLY A 141 -6.10 29.50 -9.23
N VAL A 142 -7.10 30.20 -8.69
CA VAL A 142 -8.28 30.63 -9.45
C VAL A 142 -7.98 32.04 -9.97
N ARG A 143 -7.95 32.23 -11.27
CA ARG A 143 -7.86 33.55 -11.90
C ARG A 143 -9.24 34.06 -12.24
#